data_bb0ad11b35e2bd35e7daa108550a348c
#
_entry.id   bb0ad11b35e2bd35e7daa108550a348c
#
_cell.length_a   1.000
_cell.length_b   1.000
_cell.length_c   1.000
_cell.angle_alpha   90.00
_cell.angle_beta   90.00
_cell.angle_gamma   90.00
#
_symmetry.space_group_name_H-M   'P 1'
#
loop_
_entity.id
_entity.type
_entity.pdbx_description
1 polymer ?
#
loop_
_entity_poly.entity_id
_entity_poly.type
_entity_poly.pdbx_seq_one_letter_code
_entity_poly.pdbx_strand_id
1 'polypeptide(L)'
;MADEPLTDPVEAPPDAADLQRERDELQRERDDYYERLLRKTAEFDNYRKRVERERREQADQAVVDLLRELLLVVDDFDLALMADAGEAAAGYRKGVELIHAKLHDLLAKYGVRPIEAVGADFDPNLHQAVVHEESPDHHEGEVIGEMRKGYMMGDRLLRPAMVKVAKA
;
A
#
# COMPACT_ATOMS: atom_id res chain seq x y z
N MET A 1 39.66 16.44 -81.68
CA MET A 1 38.70 16.06 -80.60
C MET A 1 39.08 16.89 -79.39
N ALA A 2 38.36 17.97 -79.19
CA ALA A 2 38.67 18.94 -78.13
C ALA A 2 37.95 18.44 -76.82
N ASP A 3 38.74 18.34 -75.79
CA ASP A 3 38.33 17.99 -74.48
C ASP A 3 37.71 19.25 -73.84
N GLU A 4 36.38 19.29 -73.67
CA GLU A 4 35.68 20.36 -72.94
C GLU A 4 35.79 20.05 -71.45
N PRO A 5 36.32 20.98 -70.62
CA PRO A 5 36.31 20.78 -69.18
C PRO A 5 34.86 20.97 -68.65
N LEU A 6 34.30 19.94 -68.04
CA LEU A 6 33.11 19.99 -67.20
C LEU A 6 33.41 20.89 -65.99
N THR A 7 33.09 22.16 -66.12
CA THR A 7 33.05 23.06 -64.97
C THR A 7 31.66 22.90 -64.33
N ASP A 8 31.64 22.20 -63.18
CA ASP A 8 30.44 22.22 -62.31
C ASP A 8 30.11 23.69 -62.01
N PRO A 9 28.82 24.07 -62.05
CA PRO A 9 28.42 25.41 -61.67
C PRO A 9 28.76 25.63 -60.18
N VAL A 10 29.74 26.52 -59.95
CA VAL A 10 30.02 27.01 -58.59
C VAL A 10 28.78 27.78 -58.16
N GLU A 11 27.99 27.18 -57.27
CA GLU A 11 26.86 27.86 -56.62
C GLU A 11 27.33 29.19 -56.01
N ALA A 12 26.66 30.27 -56.38
CA ALA A 12 26.99 31.57 -55.84
C ALA A 12 26.86 31.55 -54.30
N PRO A 13 27.77 32.16 -53.54
CA PRO A 13 27.66 32.18 -52.07
C PRO A 13 26.31 32.76 -51.65
N PRO A 14 25.62 32.18 -50.65
CA PRO A 14 24.31 32.63 -50.21
C PRO A 14 24.37 34.10 -49.77
N ASP A 15 23.33 34.86 -50.09
CA ASP A 15 23.23 36.28 -49.72
C ASP A 15 23.22 36.38 -48.16
N ALA A 16 23.89 37.42 -47.65
CA ALA A 16 23.93 37.68 -46.21
C ALA A 16 22.54 37.78 -45.56
N ALA A 17 21.55 38.23 -46.34
CA ALA A 17 20.17 38.28 -45.89
C ALA A 17 19.52 36.89 -45.74
N ASP A 18 19.85 35.94 -46.61
CA ASP A 18 19.34 34.56 -46.55
C ASP A 18 19.98 33.80 -45.37
N LEU A 19 21.28 33.94 -45.15
CA LEU A 19 21.97 33.42 -43.99
C LEU A 19 21.41 33.96 -42.66
N GLN A 20 20.98 35.21 -42.67
CA GLN A 20 20.38 35.83 -41.48
C GLN A 20 18.98 35.26 -41.18
N ARG A 21 18.18 35.01 -42.24
CA ARG A 21 16.85 34.34 -42.10
C ARG A 21 17.01 32.92 -41.59
N GLU A 22 17.90 32.12 -42.20
CA GLU A 22 18.16 30.74 -41.77
C GLU A 22 18.64 30.68 -40.32
N ARG A 23 19.54 31.59 -39.92
CA ARG A 23 19.97 31.70 -38.53
C ARG A 23 18.79 31.99 -37.59
N ASP A 24 17.90 32.92 -37.94
CA ASP A 24 16.76 33.30 -37.11
C ASP A 24 15.71 32.16 -37.04
N GLU A 25 15.54 31.39 -38.12
CA GLU A 25 14.69 30.17 -38.12
C GLU A 25 15.27 29.07 -37.24
N LEU A 26 16.54 28.73 -37.41
CA LEU A 26 17.25 27.75 -36.58
C LEU A 26 17.27 28.15 -35.10
N GLN A 27 17.36 29.46 -34.83
CA GLN A 27 17.29 29.93 -33.45
C GLN A 27 15.91 29.73 -32.85
N ARG A 28 14.82 29.93 -33.58
CA ARG A 28 13.45 29.68 -33.15
C ARG A 28 13.21 28.19 -32.93
N GLU A 29 13.67 27.34 -33.87
CA GLU A 29 13.58 25.87 -33.72
C GLU A 29 14.33 25.37 -32.48
N ARG A 30 15.55 25.88 -32.27
CA ARG A 30 16.34 25.57 -31.05
C ARG A 30 15.58 25.94 -29.79
N ASP A 31 14.99 27.13 -29.73
CA ASP A 31 14.25 27.60 -28.56
C ASP A 31 12.99 26.75 -28.31
N ASP A 32 12.28 26.39 -29.38
CA ASP A 32 11.15 25.47 -29.33
C ASP A 32 11.55 24.07 -28.79
N TYR A 33 12.65 23.51 -29.33
CA TYR A 33 13.17 22.23 -28.83
C TYR A 33 13.62 22.32 -27.39
N TYR A 34 14.23 23.42 -26.98
CA TYR A 34 14.66 23.63 -25.62
C TYR A 34 13.48 23.70 -24.64
N GLU A 35 12.42 24.42 -24.98
CA GLU A 35 11.19 24.46 -24.19
C GLU A 35 10.53 23.06 -24.09
N ARG A 36 10.47 22.32 -25.21
CA ARG A 36 9.95 20.94 -25.21
C ARG A 36 10.80 20.03 -24.33
N LEU A 37 12.12 20.17 -24.38
CA LEU A 37 13.03 19.38 -23.53
C LEU A 37 12.81 19.68 -22.05
N LEU A 38 12.73 20.96 -21.66
CA LEU A 38 12.45 21.35 -20.28
C LEU A 38 11.12 20.79 -19.78
N ARG A 39 10.08 20.88 -20.60
CA ARG A 39 8.76 20.32 -20.28
C ARG A 39 8.83 18.80 -20.10
N LYS A 40 9.47 18.10 -21.04
CA LYS A 40 9.63 16.64 -20.97
C LYS A 40 10.48 16.20 -19.78
N THR A 41 11.50 16.94 -19.43
CA THR A 41 12.31 16.67 -18.23
C THR A 41 11.47 16.80 -16.97
N ALA A 42 10.66 17.86 -16.85
CA ALA A 42 9.77 18.05 -15.71
C ALA A 42 8.69 16.96 -15.63
N GLU A 43 8.09 16.58 -16.77
CA GLU A 43 7.13 15.47 -16.85
C GLU A 43 7.77 14.14 -16.41
N PHE A 44 9.02 13.88 -16.84
CA PHE A 44 9.75 12.66 -16.47
C PHE A 44 10.09 12.62 -14.99
N ASP A 45 10.51 13.73 -14.39
CA ASP A 45 10.78 13.81 -12.96
C ASP A 45 9.50 13.57 -12.12
N ASN A 46 8.37 14.14 -12.55
CA ASN A 46 7.08 13.91 -11.92
C ASN A 46 6.64 12.45 -12.07
N TYR A 47 6.83 11.86 -13.25
CA TYR A 47 6.53 10.45 -13.50
C TYR A 47 7.39 9.54 -12.62
N ARG A 48 8.70 9.79 -12.51
CA ARG A 48 9.61 9.02 -11.66
C ARG A 48 9.18 9.04 -10.20
N LYS A 49 8.87 10.24 -9.66
CA LYS A 49 8.38 10.39 -8.28
C LYS A 49 7.06 9.64 -8.04
N ARG A 50 6.15 9.68 -9.02
CA ARG A 50 4.89 8.96 -8.95
C ARG A 50 5.10 7.45 -8.92
N VAL A 51 5.88 6.90 -9.86
CA VAL A 51 6.16 5.46 -9.94
C VAL A 51 6.85 4.94 -8.67
N GLU A 52 7.76 5.73 -8.09
CA GLU A 52 8.43 5.36 -6.86
C GLU A 52 7.46 5.30 -5.67
N ARG A 53 6.50 6.23 -5.61
CA ARG A 53 5.41 6.20 -4.62
C ARG A 53 4.50 5.00 -4.82
N GLU A 54 4.00 4.79 -6.04
CA GLU A 54 3.14 3.65 -6.38
C GLU A 54 3.80 2.31 -6.05
N ARG A 55 5.11 2.16 -6.30
CA ARG A 55 5.85 0.94 -5.92
C ARG A 55 5.89 0.71 -4.41
N ARG A 56 6.08 1.77 -3.61
CA ARG A 56 6.06 1.65 -2.14
C ARG A 56 4.67 1.27 -1.66
N GLU A 57 3.64 1.94 -2.17
CA GLU A 57 2.24 1.64 -1.84
C GLU A 57 1.86 0.19 -2.19
N GLN A 58 2.31 -0.31 -3.35
CA GLN A 58 2.09 -1.71 -3.74
C GLN A 58 2.81 -2.71 -2.84
N ALA A 59 4.06 -2.42 -2.44
CA ALA A 59 4.81 -3.25 -1.51
C ALA A 59 4.12 -3.30 -0.13
N ASP A 60 3.69 -2.15 0.37
CA ASP A 60 2.97 -2.05 1.65
C ASP A 60 1.62 -2.79 1.58
N GLN A 61 0.93 -2.71 0.43
CA GLN A 61 -0.32 -3.45 0.24
C GLN A 61 -0.11 -4.96 0.24
N ALA A 62 0.93 -5.46 -0.43
CA ALA A 62 1.23 -6.90 -0.45
C ALA A 62 1.53 -7.45 0.95
N VAL A 63 2.22 -6.66 1.80
CA VAL A 63 2.45 -7.03 3.20
C VAL A 63 1.13 -7.10 3.97
N VAL A 64 0.24 -6.13 3.79
CA VAL A 64 -1.07 -6.12 4.44
C VAL A 64 -1.91 -7.34 4.05
N ASP A 65 -1.92 -7.69 2.77
CA ASP A 65 -2.70 -8.83 2.28
C ASP A 65 -2.15 -10.15 2.84
N LEU A 66 -0.82 -10.33 2.88
CA LEU A 66 -0.18 -11.48 3.53
C LEU A 66 -0.52 -11.55 5.03
N LEU A 67 -0.48 -10.42 5.73
CA LEU A 67 -0.81 -10.37 7.16
C LEU A 67 -2.28 -10.74 7.40
N ARG A 68 -3.20 -10.32 6.55
CA ARG A 68 -4.62 -10.71 6.66
C ARG A 68 -4.82 -12.22 6.53
N GLU A 69 -4.12 -12.86 5.60
CA GLU A 69 -4.15 -14.31 5.45
C GLU A 69 -3.52 -15.01 6.68
N LEU A 70 -2.41 -14.50 7.19
CA LEU A 70 -1.76 -15.03 8.38
C LEU A 70 -2.67 -14.95 9.62
N LEU A 71 -3.51 -13.92 9.74
CA LEU A 71 -4.46 -13.78 10.84
C LEU A 71 -5.53 -14.89 10.84
N LEU A 72 -5.80 -15.55 9.72
CA LEU A 72 -6.68 -16.73 9.70
C LEU A 72 -6.03 -17.89 10.46
N VAL A 73 -4.72 -18.08 10.29
CA VAL A 73 -3.97 -19.12 11.01
C VAL A 73 -3.92 -18.81 12.51
N VAL A 74 -3.82 -17.53 12.89
CA VAL A 74 -3.90 -17.13 14.31
C VAL A 74 -5.27 -17.49 14.91
N ASP A 75 -6.36 -17.24 14.17
CA ASP A 75 -7.71 -17.58 14.62
C ASP A 75 -7.86 -19.09 14.83
N ASP A 76 -7.29 -19.91 13.93
CA ASP A 76 -7.32 -21.38 14.07
C ASP A 76 -6.55 -21.84 15.32
N PHE A 77 -5.43 -21.17 15.65
CA PHE A 77 -4.72 -21.42 16.90
C PHE A 77 -5.54 -21.01 18.13
N ASP A 78 -6.18 -19.83 18.11
CA ASP A 78 -7.05 -19.36 19.19
C ASP A 78 -8.17 -20.40 19.43
N LEU A 79 -8.82 -20.87 18.36
CA LEU A 79 -9.87 -21.88 18.44
C LEU A 79 -9.36 -23.23 18.97
N ALA A 80 -8.18 -23.68 18.51
CA ALA A 80 -7.57 -24.92 18.98
C ALA A 80 -7.21 -24.86 20.46
N LEU A 81 -6.79 -23.70 20.96
CA LEU A 81 -6.47 -23.49 22.37
C LEU A 81 -7.71 -23.39 23.27
N MET A 82 -8.86 -22.97 22.70
CA MET A 82 -10.15 -22.96 23.43
C MET A 82 -10.74 -24.34 23.59
N ALA A 83 -10.38 -25.30 22.72
CA ALA A 83 -10.91 -26.67 22.79
C ALA A 83 -10.42 -27.39 24.07
N ASP A 84 -11.35 -28.10 24.75
CA ASP A 84 -10.99 -28.93 25.88
C ASP A 84 -10.36 -30.23 25.37
N ALA A 85 -9.07 -30.39 25.62
CA ALA A 85 -8.28 -31.51 25.10
C ALA A 85 -8.00 -32.59 26.18
N GLY A 86 -8.51 -32.42 27.39
CA GLY A 86 -8.26 -33.32 28.51
C GLY A 86 -6.79 -33.35 29.00
N GLU A 87 -6.54 -34.04 30.11
CA GLU A 87 -5.20 -34.08 30.74
C GLU A 87 -4.14 -34.76 29.86
N ALA A 88 -4.50 -35.73 29.03
CA ALA A 88 -3.56 -36.43 28.15
C ALA A 88 -2.92 -35.53 27.07
N ALA A 89 -3.55 -34.42 26.73
CA ALA A 89 -3.06 -33.47 25.72
C ALA A 89 -2.33 -32.25 26.32
N ALA A 90 -2.19 -32.18 27.64
CA ALA A 90 -1.59 -30.99 28.30
C ALA A 90 -0.18 -30.63 27.79
N GLY A 91 0.64 -31.64 27.48
CA GLY A 91 1.98 -31.41 26.90
C GLY A 91 1.96 -30.79 25.51
N TYR A 92 1.04 -31.25 24.64
CA TYR A 92 0.85 -30.71 23.32
C TYR A 92 0.29 -29.28 23.38
N ARG A 93 -0.70 -29.03 24.25
CA ARG A 93 -1.29 -27.72 24.46
C ARG A 93 -0.24 -26.68 24.81
N LYS A 94 0.66 -27.01 25.75
CA LYS A 94 1.77 -26.12 26.12
C LYS A 94 2.69 -25.82 24.93
N GLY A 95 2.96 -26.80 24.07
CA GLY A 95 3.73 -26.60 22.84
C GLY A 95 3.03 -25.64 21.87
N VAL A 96 1.73 -25.80 21.68
CA VAL A 96 0.91 -24.92 20.82
C VAL A 96 0.85 -23.51 21.39
N GLU A 97 0.66 -23.33 22.71
CA GLU A 97 0.69 -22.03 23.39
C GLU A 97 2.01 -21.28 23.14
N LEU A 98 3.15 -21.99 23.19
CA LEU A 98 4.45 -21.40 22.91
C LEU A 98 4.60 -20.97 21.44
N ILE A 99 4.06 -21.74 20.49
CA ILE A 99 4.07 -21.37 19.06
C ILE A 99 3.17 -20.14 18.84
N HIS A 100 1.98 -20.16 19.42
CA HIS A 100 1.03 -19.05 19.34
C HIS A 100 1.63 -17.75 19.92
N ALA A 101 2.28 -17.81 21.10
CA ALA A 101 2.96 -16.67 21.67
C ALA A 101 4.06 -16.12 20.76
N LYS A 102 4.89 -17.00 20.15
CA LYS A 102 5.93 -16.57 19.20
C LYS A 102 5.34 -15.92 17.95
N LEU A 103 4.18 -16.38 17.49
CA LEU A 103 3.49 -15.80 16.35
C LEU A 103 2.98 -14.39 16.68
N HIS A 104 2.42 -14.19 17.87
CA HIS A 104 2.04 -12.86 18.37
C HIS A 104 3.24 -11.92 18.52
N ASP A 105 4.37 -12.41 19.04
CA ASP A 105 5.60 -11.64 19.15
C ASP A 105 6.10 -11.19 17.75
N LEU A 106 6.02 -12.10 16.77
CA LEU A 106 6.38 -11.79 15.39
C LEU A 106 5.45 -10.72 14.80
N LEU A 107 4.14 -10.84 14.96
CA LEU A 107 3.17 -9.86 14.51
C LEU A 107 3.42 -8.49 15.17
N ALA A 108 3.67 -8.45 16.47
CA ALA A 108 3.99 -7.24 17.22
C ALA A 108 5.26 -6.54 16.69
N LYS A 109 6.28 -7.32 16.31
CA LYS A 109 7.51 -6.78 15.68
C LYS A 109 7.23 -6.05 14.35
N TYR A 110 6.22 -6.48 13.60
CA TYR A 110 5.76 -5.80 12.38
C TYR A 110 4.70 -4.71 12.64
N GLY A 111 4.49 -4.34 13.91
CA GLY A 111 3.54 -3.30 14.30
C GLY A 111 2.08 -3.73 14.29
N VAL A 112 1.83 -5.04 14.18
CA VAL A 112 0.46 -5.59 14.25
C VAL A 112 0.05 -5.72 15.71
N ARG A 113 -1.10 -5.14 16.08
CA ARG A 113 -1.63 -5.13 17.45
C ARG A 113 -3.09 -5.54 17.43
N PRO A 114 -3.56 -6.35 18.39
CA PRO A 114 -4.98 -6.62 18.55
C PRO A 114 -5.73 -5.33 18.94
N ILE A 115 -6.98 -5.26 18.57
CA ILE A 115 -7.93 -4.23 19.02
C ILE A 115 -8.51 -4.71 20.34
N GLU A 116 -8.41 -3.90 21.39
CA GLU A 116 -9.06 -4.15 22.66
C GLU A 116 -10.53 -3.69 22.57
N ALA A 117 -11.39 -4.62 22.19
CA ALA A 117 -12.78 -4.30 21.91
C ALA A 117 -13.70 -4.47 23.12
N VAL A 118 -13.47 -5.47 23.97
CA VAL A 118 -14.38 -5.83 25.09
C VAL A 118 -14.34 -4.74 26.16
N GLY A 119 -15.54 -4.26 26.56
CA GLY A 119 -15.70 -3.17 27.52
C GLY A 119 -15.52 -1.78 26.92
N ALA A 120 -15.30 -1.64 25.61
CA ALA A 120 -15.27 -0.37 24.92
C ALA A 120 -16.62 -0.08 24.26
N ASP A 121 -16.87 1.19 23.90
CA ASP A 121 -17.98 1.58 23.06
C ASP A 121 -17.79 1.04 21.64
N PHE A 122 -18.89 0.66 21.00
CA PHE A 122 -18.85 0.21 19.61
C PHE A 122 -18.43 1.33 18.66
N ASP A 123 -17.32 1.11 17.95
CA ASP A 123 -16.83 2.00 16.89
C ASP A 123 -16.94 1.28 15.52
N PRO A 124 -17.77 1.77 14.59
CA PRO A 124 -17.93 1.16 13.26
C PRO A 124 -16.63 1.11 12.42
N ASN A 125 -15.64 1.93 12.75
CA ASN A 125 -14.35 1.92 12.04
C ASN A 125 -13.43 0.78 12.49
N LEU A 126 -13.63 0.27 13.72
CA LEU A 126 -12.76 -0.75 14.35
C LEU A 126 -13.50 -2.06 14.59
N HIS A 127 -14.81 -2.03 14.73
CA HIS A 127 -15.64 -3.13 15.16
C HIS A 127 -16.69 -3.50 14.12
N GLN A 128 -17.00 -4.77 14.04
CA GLN A 128 -18.12 -5.32 13.29
C GLN A 128 -19.08 -5.98 14.25
N ALA A 129 -20.24 -5.38 14.52
CA ALA A 129 -21.29 -5.98 15.33
C ALA A 129 -21.93 -7.15 14.56
N VAL A 130 -21.83 -8.35 15.13
CA VAL A 130 -22.42 -9.57 14.56
C VAL A 130 -23.60 -10.08 15.39
N VAL A 131 -23.66 -9.72 16.68
CA VAL A 131 -24.73 -10.07 17.60
C VAL A 131 -25.09 -8.85 18.45
N HIS A 132 -26.39 -8.64 18.62
CA HIS A 132 -26.92 -7.72 19.64
C HIS A 132 -27.59 -8.58 20.71
N GLU A 133 -27.21 -8.38 21.97
CA GLU A 133 -27.65 -9.19 23.10
C GLU A 133 -28.16 -8.23 24.19
N GLU A 134 -29.33 -8.55 24.80
CA GLU A 134 -29.84 -7.79 25.94
C GLU A 134 -28.95 -8.05 27.14
N SER A 135 -28.41 -7.00 27.73
CA SER A 135 -27.52 -7.10 28.89
C SER A 135 -27.82 -6.00 29.88
N PRO A 136 -28.45 -6.35 31.02
CA PRO A 136 -28.84 -5.37 32.04
C PRO A 136 -27.63 -4.74 32.76
N ASP A 137 -26.46 -5.34 32.69
CA ASP A 137 -25.25 -4.91 33.40
C ASP A 137 -24.35 -3.98 32.54
N HIS A 138 -24.73 -3.75 31.26
CA HIS A 138 -23.94 -2.95 30.32
C HIS A 138 -24.80 -1.88 29.69
N HIS A 139 -24.18 -0.73 29.33
CA HIS A 139 -24.91 0.32 28.64
C HIS A 139 -25.12 -0.01 27.15
N GLU A 140 -26.15 0.61 26.56
CA GLU A 140 -26.44 0.43 25.14
C GLU A 140 -25.25 0.84 24.26
N GLY A 141 -24.85 -0.04 23.36
CA GLY A 141 -23.71 0.19 22.48
C GLY A 141 -22.36 -0.29 23.03
N GLU A 142 -22.28 -0.80 24.25
CA GLU A 142 -21.07 -1.38 24.81
C GLU A 142 -20.76 -2.75 24.19
N VAL A 143 -19.47 -3.01 23.92
CA VAL A 143 -19.00 -4.31 23.44
C VAL A 143 -18.91 -5.28 24.62
N ILE A 144 -19.84 -6.23 24.69
CA ILE A 144 -19.93 -7.21 25.78
C ILE A 144 -19.20 -8.53 25.51
N GLY A 145 -18.69 -8.72 24.29
CA GLY A 145 -17.93 -9.89 23.93
C GLY A 145 -17.26 -9.79 22.57
N GLU A 146 -16.18 -10.52 22.40
CA GLU A 146 -15.44 -10.59 21.16
C GLU A 146 -15.50 -12.02 20.63
N MET A 147 -15.99 -12.19 19.41
CA MET A 147 -16.08 -13.49 18.72
C MET A 147 -14.83 -13.74 17.87
N ARG A 148 -14.23 -12.68 17.38
CA ARG A 148 -13.01 -12.74 16.57
C ARG A 148 -12.21 -11.48 16.76
N LYS A 149 -10.92 -11.62 17.05
CA LYS A 149 -10.03 -10.49 17.31
C LYS A 149 -9.86 -9.60 16.07
N GLY A 150 -9.98 -8.30 16.27
CA GLY A 150 -9.58 -7.28 15.32
C GLY A 150 -8.08 -7.00 15.41
N TYR A 151 -7.49 -6.48 14.32
CA TYR A 151 -6.06 -6.14 14.31
C TYR A 151 -5.79 -4.87 13.52
N MET A 152 -4.86 -4.06 14.06
CA MET A 152 -4.28 -2.88 13.44
C MET A 152 -2.80 -3.13 13.11
N MET A 153 -2.30 -2.49 12.03
CA MET A 153 -0.86 -2.36 11.75
C MET A 153 -0.50 -0.88 11.73
N GLY A 154 0.12 -0.39 12.79
CA GLY A 154 0.23 1.06 13.02
C GLY A 154 -1.17 1.69 13.06
N ASP A 155 -1.41 2.66 12.18
CA ASP A 155 -2.71 3.36 12.04
C ASP A 155 -3.65 2.69 11.01
N ARG A 156 -3.22 1.61 10.39
CA ARG A 156 -3.98 0.93 9.33
C ARG A 156 -4.76 -0.25 9.88
N LEU A 157 -6.08 -0.26 9.65
CA LEU A 157 -6.92 -1.40 9.97
C LEU A 157 -6.60 -2.58 9.04
N LEU A 158 -6.21 -3.73 9.62
CA LEU A 158 -6.06 -4.99 8.89
C LEU A 158 -7.41 -5.71 8.76
N ARG A 159 -8.12 -5.84 9.90
CA ARG A 159 -9.48 -6.36 9.96
C ARG A 159 -10.19 -5.87 11.23
N PRO A 160 -11.51 -5.61 11.19
CA PRO A 160 -12.27 -5.24 12.38
C PRO A 160 -12.41 -6.40 13.36
N ALA A 161 -12.63 -6.08 14.64
CA ALA A 161 -13.04 -7.06 15.63
C ALA A 161 -14.51 -7.43 15.42
N MET A 162 -14.82 -8.72 15.39
CA MET A 162 -16.21 -9.18 15.36
C MET A 162 -16.74 -9.29 16.79
N VAL A 163 -17.73 -8.48 17.11
CA VAL A 163 -18.15 -8.24 18.48
C VAL A 163 -19.63 -8.48 18.70
N LYS A 164 -19.97 -8.77 19.96
CA LYS A 164 -21.33 -8.69 20.52
C LYS A 164 -21.51 -7.34 21.16
N VAL A 165 -22.64 -6.69 20.92
CA VAL A 165 -22.94 -5.36 21.43
C VAL A 165 -24.17 -5.43 22.32
N ALA A 166 -24.13 -4.74 23.46
CA ALA A 166 -25.25 -4.63 24.36
C ALA A 166 -26.38 -3.83 23.71
N LYS A 167 -27.59 -4.35 23.84
CA LYS A 167 -28.83 -3.64 23.51
C LYS A 167 -29.60 -3.38 24.82
N ALA A 168 -30.16 -2.17 24.91
CA ALA A 168 -31.00 -1.81 26.00
C ALA A 168 -32.34 -2.56 25.98
#